data_53258dcaac52e5d5cbdac3f61b36ca9c
#
_entry.id   53258dcaac52e5d5cbdac3f61b36ca9c
#
_cell.length_a   1.000
_cell.length_b   1.000
_cell.length_c   1.000
_cell.angle_alpha   90.00
_cell.angle_beta   90.00
_cell.angle_gamma   90.00
#
_symmetry.space_group_name_H-M   'P 1'
#
loop_
_entity.id
_entity.type
_entity.pdbx_description
1 polymer ?
#
loop_
_entity_poly.entity_id
_entity_poly.type
_entity_poly.pdbx_seq_one_letter_code
_entity_poly.pdbx_strand_id
1 'polypeptide(L)'
;FVSILYLFYNFKKKIIFYVSLSSFLMILIFFSLVLFHEIPIKNIIIQYFLFPMSLGETRIEWLLPFEFKRFILRYKLLYIALAIPIFLLFKNMIKNFSSLISKDNLIFMLLFGTLIIFVTHQLMTINGLFIFFLIPIFSGFSHIYSKSLKNKNRYIYFFLILTLISTIYYHQKYISKRDTLVLRNVDLKDSINSSILDNKLSKLKWITHHYPTNPKEEIQNLKDSIKIITQDNRSKMLVTDYQFISVILSIDDNAAARIWWRHHIYPSGPGKKYFHEWRNFLISKIIQNKIEVIYTIKPLEGEENILQNVISNQCYNE
;
A
#
# COMPACT_ATOMS: atom_id res chain seq x y z
N PHE A 1 -18.80 9.65 5.60
CA PHE A 1 -20.11 10.32 5.81
C PHE A 1 -21.27 9.37 5.51
N VAL A 2 -21.41 8.84 4.27
CA VAL A 2 -22.49 7.91 3.87
C VAL A 2 -22.56 6.68 4.76
N SER A 3 -21.43 6.09 5.11
CA SER A 3 -21.36 4.94 6.01
C SER A 3 -21.92 5.28 7.40
N ILE A 4 -21.63 6.47 7.91
CA ILE A 4 -22.15 6.96 9.20
C ILE A 4 -23.67 7.14 9.11
N LEU A 5 -24.18 7.78 8.04
CA LEU A 5 -25.61 7.92 7.82
C LEU A 5 -26.32 6.57 7.72
N TYR A 6 -25.72 5.60 7.02
CA TYR A 6 -26.24 4.23 6.94
C TYR A 6 -26.33 3.55 8.31
N LEU A 7 -25.30 3.70 9.16
CA LEU A 7 -25.29 3.19 10.52
C LEU A 7 -26.41 3.82 11.36
N PHE A 8 -26.55 5.15 11.32
CA PHE A 8 -27.62 5.86 12.05
C PHE A 8 -29.02 5.46 11.60
N TYR A 9 -29.20 5.22 10.30
CA TYR A 9 -30.49 4.84 9.76
C TYR A 9 -30.91 3.41 10.10
N ASN A 10 -29.96 2.46 10.08
CA ASN A 10 -30.28 1.03 10.17
C ASN A 10 -30.05 0.41 11.55
N PHE A 11 -29.23 1.02 12.41
CA PHE A 11 -28.90 0.45 13.71
C PHE A 11 -29.60 1.16 14.85
N LYS A 12 -30.09 0.38 15.81
CA LYS A 12 -30.63 0.89 17.05
C LYS A 12 -29.54 1.68 17.80
N LYS A 13 -29.91 2.74 18.52
CA LYS A 13 -29.00 3.56 19.32
C LYS A 13 -28.01 2.74 20.18
N LYS A 14 -28.48 1.59 20.71
CA LYS A 14 -27.66 0.66 21.49
C LYS A 14 -26.47 0.09 20.72
N ILE A 15 -26.61 -0.25 19.42
CA ILE A 15 -25.51 -0.77 18.60
C ILE A 15 -24.51 0.35 18.31
N ILE A 16 -24.98 1.55 17.99
CA ILE A 16 -24.11 2.72 17.79
C ILE A 16 -23.29 2.99 19.05
N PHE A 17 -23.93 2.92 20.23
CA PHE A 17 -23.24 3.08 21.50
C PHE A 17 -22.13 2.04 21.69
N TYR A 18 -22.40 0.74 21.44
CA TYR A 18 -21.36 -0.29 21.57
C TYR A 18 -20.22 -0.13 20.57
N VAL A 19 -20.51 0.26 19.31
CA VAL A 19 -19.46 0.52 18.33
C VAL A 19 -18.60 1.72 18.75
N SER A 20 -19.22 2.80 19.24
CA SER A 20 -18.50 3.97 19.72
C SER A 20 -17.66 3.65 20.96
N LEU A 21 -18.22 2.89 21.90
CA LEU A 21 -17.51 2.44 23.10
C LEU A 21 -16.31 1.55 22.76
N SER A 22 -16.49 0.57 21.87
CA SER A 22 -15.38 -0.30 21.45
C SER A 22 -14.28 0.49 20.72
N SER A 23 -14.65 1.44 19.88
CA SER A 23 -13.68 2.33 19.20
C SER A 23 -12.92 3.18 20.19
N PHE A 24 -13.61 3.73 21.19
CA PHE A 24 -12.98 4.49 22.27
C PHE A 24 -12.01 3.64 23.10
N LEU A 25 -12.41 2.42 23.46
CA LEU A 25 -11.54 1.48 24.19
C LEU A 25 -10.30 1.11 23.36
N MET A 26 -10.44 0.88 22.05
CA MET A 26 -9.29 0.62 21.18
C MET A 26 -8.32 1.81 21.14
N ILE A 27 -8.83 3.02 21.02
CA ILE A 27 -8.02 4.25 21.06
C ILE A 27 -7.28 4.36 22.41
N LEU A 28 -7.97 4.10 23.50
CA LEU A 28 -7.42 4.15 24.86
C LEU A 28 -6.30 3.11 25.02
N ILE A 29 -6.51 1.87 24.58
CA ILE A 29 -5.49 0.80 24.57
C ILE A 29 -4.29 1.24 23.74
N PHE A 30 -4.51 1.78 22.53
CA PHE A 30 -3.43 2.25 21.68
C PHE A 30 -2.58 3.31 22.38
N PHE A 31 -3.19 4.34 22.96
CA PHE A 31 -2.45 5.38 23.68
C PHE A 31 -1.76 4.84 24.92
N SER A 32 -2.36 3.90 25.64
CA SER A 32 -1.72 3.24 26.78
C SER A 32 -0.46 2.49 26.38
N LEU A 33 -0.49 1.77 25.24
CA LEU A 33 0.69 1.09 24.70
C LEU A 33 1.77 2.10 24.25
N VAL A 34 1.37 3.20 23.63
CA VAL A 34 2.29 4.27 23.21
C VAL A 34 3.02 4.86 24.42
N LEU A 35 2.29 5.11 25.51
CA LEU A 35 2.87 5.63 26.75
C LEU A 35 3.73 4.58 27.45
N PHE A 36 3.28 3.33 27.51
CA PHE A 36 4.04 2.24 28.13
C PHE A 36 5.39 1.99 27.44
N HIS A 37 5.45 2.11 26.11
CA HIS A 37 6.67 1.97 25.35
C HIS A 37 7.45 3.29 25.17
N GLU A 38 7.06 4.34 25.89
CA GLU A 38 7.70 5.66 25.83
C GLU A 38 7.85 6.23 24.42
N ILE A 39 6.92 5.92 23.52
CA ILE A 39 6.97 6.36 22.13
C ILE A 39 6.53 7.84 22.07
N PRO A 40 7.40 8.77 21.61
CA PRO A 40 7.00 10.17 21.47
C PRO A 40 5.86 10.31 20.44
N ILE A 41 4.77 10.93 20.85
CA ILE A 41 3.59 11.16 19.98
C ILE A 41 4.01 11.92 18.71
N LYS A 42 4.99 12.82 18.81
CA LYS A 42 5.57 13.51 17.67
C LYS A 42 6.09 12.54 16.60
N ASN A 43 6.74 11.44 16.99
CA ASN A 43 7.26 10.45 16.06
C ASN A 43 6.13 9.69 15.35
N ILE A 44 5.02 9.43 16.03
CA ILE A 44 3.82 8.84 15.43
C ILE A 44 3.25 9.79 14.38
N ILE A 45 3.09 11.07 14.71
CA ILE A 45 2.59 12.08 13.75
C ILE A 45 3.51 12.17 12.54
N ILE A 46 4.82 12.23 12.72
CA ILE A 46 5.79 12.31 11.64
C ILE A 46 5.68 11.08 10.72
N GLN A 47 5.73 9.87 11.28
CA GLN A 47 5.82 8.64 10.48
C GLN A 47 4.50 8.22 9.85
N TYR A 48 3.38 8.37 10.56
CA TYR A 48 2.08 7.86 10.10
C TYR A 48 1.19 8.90 9.43
N PHE A 49 1.49 10.19 9.59
CA PHE A 49 0.71 11.27 8.97
C PHE A 49 1.56 12.10 8.01
N LEU A 50 2.65 12.73 8.46
CA LEU A 50 3.39 13.67 7.63
C LEU A 50 4.13 12.96 6.48
N PHE A 51 4.78 11.83 6.72
CA PHE A 51 5.46 11.10 5.66
C PHE A 51 4.47 10.60 4.59
N PRO A 52 3.37 9.91 4.90
CA PRO A 52 2.37 9.57 3.90
C PRO A 52 1.77 10.77 3.16
N MET A 53 1.58 11.91 3.84
CA MET A 53 1.09 13.13 3.19
C MET A 53 2.09 13.70 2.19
N SER A 54 3.38 13.63 2.46
CA SER A 54 4.42 14.07 1.49
C SER A 54 4.41 13.24 0.21
N LEU A 55 4.08 11.96 0.32
CA LEU A 55 3.92 11.07 -0.85
C LEU A 55 2.64 11.37 -1.63
N GLY A 56 1.61 11.87 -0.95
CA GLY A 56 0.32 12.22 -1.54
C GLY A 56 0.44 13.27 -2.62
N GLU A 57 1.33 14.25 -2.48
CA GLU A 57 1.53 15.31 -3.49
C GLU A 57 1.97 14.73 -4.84
N THR A 58 3.01 13.93 -4.88
CA THR A 58 3.48 13.28 -6.11
C THR A 58 2.40 12.37 -6.73
N ARG A 59 1.61 11.70 -5.90
CA ARG A 59 0.54 10.82 -6.35
C ARG A 59 -0.65 11.58 -6.92
N ILE A 60 -0.96 12.76 -6.39
CA ILE A 60 -2.01 13.66 -6.93
C ILE A 60 -1.59 14.18 -8.30
N GLU A 61 -0.33 14.53 -8.53
CA GLU A 61 0.19 14.92 -9.85
C GLU A 61 -0.03 13.80 -10.88
N TRP A 62 0.09 12.55 -10.49
CA TRP A 62 -0.21 11.40 -11.36
C TRP A 62 -1.72 11.22 -11.63
N LEU A 63 -2.57 11.73 -10.77
CA LEU A 63 -4.02 11.67 -10.95
C LEU A 63 -4.53 12.77 -11.90
N LEU A 64 -3.91 13.94 -11.90
CA LEU A 64 -4.39 15.16 -12.57
C LEU A 64 -4.57 15.06 -14.10
N PRO A 65 -3.73 14.40 -14.91
CA PRO A 65 -4.06 14.23 -16.32
C PRO A 65 -5.20 13.21 -16.46
N PHE A 66 -6.41 13.75 -16.71
CA PHE A 66 -7.55 12.89 -16.99
C PHE A 66 -7.42 12.27 -18.38
N GLU A 67 -7.12 10.99 -18.43
CA GLU A 67 -7.08 10.19 -19.64
C GLU A 67 -8.25 9.21 -19.64
N PHE A 68 -9.15 9.30 -20.64
CA PHE A 68 -10.30 8.39 -20.77
C PHE A 68 -9.92 6.91 -20.71
N LYS A 69 -8.81 6.54 -21.38
CA LYS A 69 -8.28 5.16 -21.38
C LYS A 69 -7.91 4.70 -19.97
N ARG A 70 -7.31 5.59 -19.19
CA ARG A 70 -6.81 5.30 -17.84
C ARG A 70 -7.94 5.21 -16.81
N PHE A 71 -8.89 6.16 -16.85
CA PHE A 71 -9.96 6.24 -15.86
C PHE A 71 -11.15 5.34 -16.20
N ILE A 72 -11.57 5.29 -17.47
CA ILE A 72 -12.80 4.62 -17.88
C ILE A 72 -12.53 3.23 -18.44
N LEU A 73 -11.73 3.13 -19.51
CA LEU A 73 -11.56 1.84 -20.20
C LEU A 73 -10.87 0.80 -19.35
N ARG A 74 -9.92 1.21 -18.50
CA ARG A 74 -9.22 0.30 -17.60
C ARG A 74 -10.16 -0.36 -16.58
N TYR A 75 -11.16 0.36 -16.09
CA TYR A 75 -12.09 -0.08 -15.04
C TYR A 75 -13.50 -0.37 -15.55
N LYS A 76 -13.69 -0.47 -16.87
CA LYS A 76 -15.00 -0.66 -17.49
C LYS A 76 -15.83 -1.80 -16.90
N LEU A 77 -15.21 -2.92 -16.54
CA LEU A 77 -15.92 -4.07 -15.97
C LEU A 77 -16.45 -3.78 -14.56
N LEU A 78 -15.78 -2.94 -13.77
CA LEU A 78 -16.27 -2.49 -12.47
C LEU A 78 -17.49 -1.57 -12.64
N TYR A 79 -17.45 -0.64 -13.59
CA TYR A 79 -18.59 0.24 -13.89
C TYR A 79 -19.79 -0.57 -14.38
N ILE A 80 -19.58 -1.55 -15.25
CA ILE A 80 -20.63 -2.43 -15.74
C ILE A 80 -21.19 -3.28 -14.60
N ALA A 81 -20.33 -3.81 -13.72
CA ALA A 81 -20.76 -4.60 -12.57
C ALA A 81 -21.65 -3.80 -11.61
N LEU A 82 -21.47 -2.49 -11.48
CA LEU A 82 -22.26 -1.62 -10.62
C LEU A 82 -23.35 -0.82 -11.37
N ALA A 83 -23.57 -1.10 -12.65
CA ALA A 83 -24.44 -0.27 -13.52
C ALA A 83 -25.88 -0.14 -12.98
N ILE A 84 -26.48 -1.22 -12.44
CA ILE A 84 -27.87 -1.17 -11.95
C ILE A 84 -28.03 -0.30 -10.70
N PRO A 85 -27.24 -0.47 -9.62
CA PRO A 85 -27.26 0.44 -8.48
C PRO A 85 -27.02 1.90 -8.86
N ILE A 86 -26.06 2.18 -9.76
CA ILE A 86 -25.80 3.54 -10.24
C ILE A 86 -27.02 4.09 -10.98
N PHE A 87 -27.60 3.32 -11.90
CA PHE A 87 -28.79 3.74 -12.65
C PHE A 87 -29.97 4.03 -11.70
N LEU A 88 -30.22 3.18 -10.74
CA LEU A 88 -31.29 3.36 -9.77
C LEU A 88 -31.04 4.57 -8.86
N LEU A 89 -29.83 4.82 -8.43
CA LEU A 89 -29.46 5.99 -7.65
C LEU A 89 -29.81 7.28 -8.42
N PHE A 90 -29.33 7.41 -9.66
CA PHE A 90 -29.62 8.59 -10.49
C PHE A 90 -31.12 8.75 -10.79
N LYS A 91 -31.80 7.65 -11.10
CA LYS A 91 -33.27 7.67 -11.32
C LYS A 91 -34.01 8.18 -10.09
N ASN A 92 -33.62 7.73 -8.90
CA ASN A 92 -34.26 8.16 -7.65
C ASN A 92 -33.92 9.62 -7.32
N MET A 93 -32.70 10.06 -7.56
CA MET A 93 -32.30 11.47 -7.38
C MET A 93 -33.13 12.42 -8.26
N ILE A 94 -33.32 12.07 -9.52
CA ILE A 94 -34.12 12.89 -10.48
C ILE A 94 -35.60 12.95 -10.06
N LYS A 95 -36.16 11.84 -9.57
CA LYS A 95 -37.56 11.78 -9.16
C LYS A 95 -37.88 12.55 -7.90
N ASN A 96 -37.07 12.39 -6.88
CA ASN A 96 -37.29 13.02 -5.59
C ASN A 96 -36.00 13.08 -4.78
N PHE A 97 -35.46 14.27 -4.63
CA PHE A 97 -34.21 14.49 -3.90
C PHE A 97 -34.31 14.08 -2.42
N SER A 98 -35.49 14.20 -1.79
CA SER A 98 -35.69 13.77 -0.40
C SER A 98 -35.55 12.25 -0.20
N SER A 99 -35.70 11.47 -1.29
CA SER A 99 -35.53 10.00 -1.24
C SER A 99 -34.06 9.55 -1.06
N LEU A 100 -33.09 10.46 -1.16
CA LEU A 100 -31.65 10.13 -1.01
C LEU A 100 -31.32 9.47 0.32
N ILE A 101 -32.08 9.77 1.37
CA ILE A 101 -31.88 9.20 2.72
C ILE A 101 -32.51 7.80 2.85
N SER A 102 -33.20 7.30 1.83
CA SER A 102 -33.74 5.94 1.86
C SER A 102 -32.63 4.89 1.98
N LYS A 103 -32.95 3.75 2.60
CA LYS A 103 -31.99 2.65 2.82
C LYS A 103 -31.28 2.23 1.54
N ASP A 104 -32.04 2.05 0.45
CA ASP A 104 -31.48 1.59 -0.82
C ASP A 104 -30.56 2.64 -1.44
N ASN A 105 -30.94 3.91 -1.40
CA ASN A 105 -30.10 4.99 -1.93
C ASN A 105 -28.82 5.18 -1.10
N LEU A 106 -28.88 4.99 0.21
CA LEU A 106 -27.67 4.98 1.06
C LEU A 106 -26.72 3.83 0.68
N ILE A 107 -27.26 2.64 0.41
CA ILE A 107 -26.46 1.51 -0.09
C ILE A 107 -25.84 1.86 -1.46
N PHE A 108 -26.61 2.41 -2.39
CA PHE A 108 -26.12 2.78 -3.71
C PHE A 108 -25.03 3.85 -3.64
N MET A 109 -25.19 4.86 -2.79
CA MET A 109 -24.15 5.88 -2.55
C MET A 109 -22.89 5.28 -1.92
N LEU A 110 -23.05 4.33 -1.01
CA LEU A 110 -21.92 3.64 -0.39
C LEU A 110 -21.15 2.80 -1.42
N LEU A 111 -21.85 2.04 -2.27
CA LEU A 111 -21.23 1.25 -3.33
C LEU A 111 -20.53 2.13 -4.36
N PHE A 112 -21.17 3.23 -4.77
CA PHE A 112 -20.59 4.19 -5.71
C PHE A 112 -19.39 4.92 -5.10
N GLY A 113 -19.49 5.36 -3.86
CA GLY A 113 -18.37 5.95 -3.13
C GLY A 113 -17.20 4.98 -2.97
N THR A 114 -17.48 3.70 -2.67
CA THR A 114 -16.48 2.64 -2.63
C THR A 114 -15.76 2.50 -3.97
N LEU A 115 -16.51 2.45 -5.07
CA LEU A 115 -15.94 2.39 -6.41
C LEU A 115 -15.01 3.57 -6.69
N ILE A 116 -15.44 4.81 -6.40
CA ILE A 116 -14.63 6.02 -6.61
C ILE A 116 -13.35 5.95 -5.77
N ILE A 117 -13.47 5.66 -4.47
CA ILE A 117 -12.31 5.59 -3.56
C ILE A 117 -11.29 4.55 -4.05
N PHE A 118 -11.74 3.35 -4.39
CA PHE A 118 -10.82 2.31 -4.85
C PHE A 118 -10.20 2.61 -6.22
N VAL A 119 -10.96 3.17 -7.17
CA VAL A 119 -10.40 3.58 -8.47
C VAL A 119 -9.37 4.70 -8.28
N THR A 120 -9.67 5.71 -7.47
CA THR A 120 -8.75 6.80 -7.17
C THR A 120 -7.49 6.27 -6.48
N HIS A 121 -7.66 5.45 -5.44
CA HIS A 121 -6.53 4.82 -4.75
C HIS A 121 -5.66 4.00 -5.72
N GLN A 122 -6.29 3.23 -6.61
CA GLN A 122 -5.58 2.42 -7.59
C GLN A 122 -4.79 3.25 -8.59
N LEU A 123 -5.34 4.40 -9.02
CA LEU A 123 -4.66 5.33 -9.91
C LEU A 123 -3.48 6.02 -9.22
N MET A 124 -3.64 6.35 -7.94
CA MET A 124 -2.59 6.98 -7.13
C MET A 124 -1.46 6.03 -6.73
N THR A 125 -1.75 4.74 -6.54
CA THR A 125 -0.75 3.77 -6.08
C THR A 125 -0.11 2.95 -7.19
N ILE A 126 -0.64 3.03 -8.43
CA ILE A 126 -0.25 2.22 -9.59
C ILE A 126 -0.37 0.70 -9.35
N ASN A 127 -0.93 0.28 -8.22
CA ASN A 127 -1.15 -1.12 -7.86
C ASN A 127 -2.33 -1.71 -8.66
N GLY A 128 -2.06 -2.21 -9.86
CA GLY A 128 -3.06 -2.53 -10.87
C GLY A 128 -4.07 -3.64 -10.57
N LEU A 129 -4.06 -4.30 -9.40
CA LEU A 129 -4.60 -5.64 -9.30
C LEU A 129 -5.78 -5.83 -8.36
N PHE A 130 -5.73 -5.22 -7.20
CA PHE A 130 -6.62 -5.59 -6.09
C PHE A 130 -8.08 -5.19 -6.29
N ILE A 131 -8.35 -4.16 -7.06
CA ILE A 131 -9.71 -3.62 -7.20
C ILE A 131 -10.68 -4.58 -7.93
N PHE A 132 -10.17 -5.50 -8.75
CA PHE A 132 -11.01 -6.36 -9.58
C PHE A 132 -11.77 -7.44 -8.79
N PHE A 133 -11.38 -7.73 -7.54
CA PHE A 133 -12.17 -8.56 -6.63
C PHE A 133 -13.54 -7.96 -6.31
N LEU A 134 -13.73 -6.66 -6.53
CA LEU A 134 -15.02 -5.99 -6.35
C LEU A 134 -16.03 -6.33 -7.45
N ILE A 135 -15.61 -6.88 -8.60
CA ILE A 135 -16.53 -7.23 -9.70
C ILE A 135 -17.59 -8.24 -9.24
N PRO A 136 -17.27 -9.36 -8.62
CA PRO A 136 -18.27 -10.28 -8.07
C PRO A 136 -19.20 -9.62 -7.05
N ILE A 137 -18.67 -8.78 -6.19
CA ILE A 137 -19.44 -8.08 -5.15
C ILE A 137 -20.43 -7.12 -5.81
N PHE A 138 -19.99 -6.25 -6.71
CA PHE A 138 -20.84 -5.30 -7.41
C PHE A 138 -21.86 -5.98 -8.32
N SER A 139 -21.48 -7.08 -8.99
CA SER A 139 -22.40 -7.90 -9.77
C SER A 139 -23.47 -8.53 -8.89
N GLY A 140 -23.14 -8.96 -7.68
CA GLY A 140 -24.10 -9.47 -6.71
C GLY A 140 -25.15 -8.43 -6.30
N PHE A 141 -24.71 -7.20 -6.01
CA PHE A 141 -25.63 -6.09 -5.74
C PHE A 141 -26.49 -5.75 -6.97
N SER A 142 -25.90 -5.67 -8.15
CA SER A 142 -26.65 -5.45 -9.40
C SER A 142 -27.68 -6.55 -9.66
N HIS A 143 -27.34 -7.80 -9.37
CA HIS A 143 -28.27 -8.93 -9.45
C HIS A 143 -29.43 -8.78 -8.46
N ILE A 144 -29.17 -8.47 -7.18
CA ILE A 144 -30.22 -8.28 -6.17
C ILE A 144 -31.20 -7.18 -6.60
N TYR A 145 -30.68 -6.04 -7.01
CA TYR A 145 -31.50 -4.87 -7.38
C TYR A 145 -32.12 -4.98 -8.77
N SER A 146 -31.64 -5.88 -9.63
CA SER A 146 -32.28 -6.16 -10.93
C SER A 146 -33.68 -6.78 -10.81
N LYS A 147 -33.98 -7.37 -9.64
CA LYS A 147 -35.33 -7.93 -9.37
C LYS A 147 -36.46 -6.90 -9.47
N SER A 148 -36.15 -5.62 -9.29
CA SER A 148 -37.08 -4.51 -9.45
C SER A 148 -37.28 -4.07 -10.90
N LEU A 149 -36.54 -4.64 -11.86
CA LEU A 149 -36.56 -4.30 -13.27
C LEU A 149 -37.37 -5.34 -14.09
N LYS A 150 -37.94 -4.90 -15.22
CA LYS A 150 -38.52 -5.84 -16.21
C LYS A 150 -37.41 -6.75 -16.74
N ASN A 151 -37.75 -8.01 -17.07
CA ASN A 151 -36.76 -9.00 -17.58
C ASN A 151 -35.64 -9.42 -16.60
N LYS A 152 -35.95 -9.49 -15.32
CA LYS A 152 -35.01 -9.86 -14.23
C LYS A 152 -34.09 -11.06 -14.56
N ASN A 153 -34.60 -12.12 -15.20
CA ASN A 153 -33.83 -13.31 -15.51
C ASN A 153 -32.64 -13.05 -16.47
N ARG A 154 -32.81 -12.14 -17.45
CA ARG A 154 -31.72 -11.78 -18.37
C ARG A 154 -30.58 -11.09 -17.65
N TYR A 155 -30.88 -10.22 -16.68
CA TYR A 155 -29.85 -9.54 -15.88
C TYR A 155 -29.10 -10.53 -14.97
N ILE A 156 -29.77 -11.58 -14.44
CA ILE A 156 -29.14 -12.63 -13.63
C ILE A 156 -28.03 -13.31 -14.43
N TYR A 157 -28.38 -13.84 -15.61
CA TYR A 157 -27.41 -14.51 -16.46
C TYR A 157 -26.28 -13.56 -16.91
N PHE A 158 -26.62 -12.33 -17.24
CA PHE A 158 -25.63 -11.33 -17.64
C PHE A 158 -24.57 -11.11 -16.54
N PHE A 159 -24.97 -10.84 -15.31
CA PHE A 159 -24.01 -10.59 -14.21
C PHE A 159 -23.25 -11.85 -13.79
N LEU A 160 -23.84 -13.03 -13.90
CA LEU A 160 -23.17 -14.28 -13.66
C LEU A 160 -22.06 -14.52 -14.71
N ILE A 161 -22.36 -14.34 -15.98
CA ILE A 161 -21.41 -14.47 -17.08
C ILE A 161 -20.32 -13.39 -16.97
N LEU A 162 -20.67 -12.14 -16.68
CA LEU A 162 -19.72 -11.06 -16.46
C LEU A 162 -18.72 -11.40 -15.34
N THR A 163 -19.22 -11.92 -14.21
CA THR A 163 -18.39 -12.31 -13.09
C THR A 163 -17.43 -13.45 -13.48
N LEU A 164 -17.96 -14.48 -14.15
CA LEU A 164 -17.17 -15.63 -14.58
C LEU A 164 -16.06 -15.22 -15.55
N ILE A 165 -16.42 -14.50 -16.63
CA ILE A 165 -15.46 -14.05 -17.65
C ILE A 165 -14.42 -13.11 -17.04
N SER A 166 -14.83 -12.14 -16.22
CA SER A 166 -13.90 -11.21 -15.60
C SER A 166 -12.95 -11.92 -14.64
N THR A 167 -13.43 -12.87 -13.87
CA THR A 167 -12.59 -13.65 -12.93
C THR A 167 -11.56 -14.46 -13.71
N ILE A 168 -11.96 -15.18 -14.76
CA ILE A 168 -11.03 -15.94 -15.60
C ILE A 168 -10.00 -15.01 -16.27
N TYR A 169 -10.47 -13.90 -16.85
CA TYR A 169 -9.60 -12.94 -17.54
C TYR A 169 -8.55 -12.35 -16.60
N TYR A 170 -8.96 -11.87 -15.44
CA TYR A 170 -8.02 -11.27 -14.50
C TYR A 170 -7.14 -12.31 -13.82
N HIS A 171 -7.67 -13.50 -13.53
CA HIS A 171 -6.86 -14.60 -13.02
C HIS A 171 -5.72 -14.95 -14.00
N GLN A 172 -6.03 -15.18 -15.27
CA GLN A 172 -5.01 -15.49 -16.29
C GLN A 172 -4.02 -14.33 -16.47
N LYS A 173 -4.53 -13.09 -16.54
CA LYS A 173 -3.70 -11.91 -16.72
C LYS A 173 -2.69 -11.74 -15.60
N TYR A 174 -3.04 -12.11 -14.38
CA TYR A 174 -2.25 -11.79 -13.19
C TYR A 174 -1.51 -12.98 -12.60
N ILE A 175 -1.93 -14.20 -12.86
CA ILE A 175 -1.13 -15.39 -12.54
C ILE A 175 0.09 -15.51 -13.44
N SER A 176 -0.08 -15.23 -14.74
CA SER A 176 1.01 -15.33 -15.72
C SER A 176 1.92 -14.10 -15.78
N LYS A 177 1.39 -12.94 -15.45
CA LYS A 177 2.13 -11.68 -15.41
C LYS A 177 2.20 -11.22 -13.97
N ARG A 178 3.23 -11.63 -13.26
CA ARG A 178 3.58 -11.02 -11.97
C ARG A 178 4.03 -9.58 -12.25
N ASP A 179 3.06 -8.69 -12.40
CA ASP A 179 3.24 -7.24 -12.61
C ASP A 179 3.72 -6.55 -11.31
N THR A 180 4.43 -7.26 -10.45
CA THR A 180 5.20 -6.60 -9.42
C THR A 180 6.43 -6.03 -10.10
N LEU A 181 6.67 -4.73 -9.94
CA LEU A 181 7.83 -4.01 -10.48
C LEU A 181 9.14 -4.79 -10.25
N VAL A 182 9.22 -5.51 -9.15
CA VAL A 182 10.39 -6.26 -8.67
C VAL A 182 10.69 -7.53 -9.47
N LEU A 183 9.72 -8.13 -10.19
CA LEU A 183 9.93 -9.40 -10.89
C LEU A 183 9.51 -9.34 -12.38
N ARG A 184 9.37 -8.15 -12.94
CA ARG A 184 8.79 -7.95 -14.28
C ARG A 184 9.55 -8.64 -15.40
N ASN A 185 10.88 -8.69 -15.30
CA ASN A 185 11.77 -9.22 -16.33
C ASN A 185 12.60 -10.40 -15.82
N VAL A 186 12.09 -11.12 -14.82
CA VAL A 186 12.83 -12.19 -14.15
C VAL A 186 12.22 -13.55 -14.49
N ASP A 187 13.01 -14.48 -15.01
CA ASP A 187 12.60 -15.88 -15.13
C ASP A 187 12.81 -16.59 -13.78
N LEU A 188 11.73 -17.03 -13.16
CA LEU A 188 11.79 -17.71 -11.89
C LEU A 188 12.50 -19.09 -11.94
N LYS A 189 12.74 -19.63 -13.15
CA LYS A 189 13.48 -20.87 -13.32
C LYS A 189 14.96 -20.70 -12.97
N ASP A 190 15.48 -19.48 -13.15
CA ASP A 190 16.87 -19.14 -12.83
C ASP A 190 17.08 -18.88 -11.33
N SER A 191 16.01 -18.98 -10.53
CA SER A 191 16.10 -18.81 -9.08
C SER A 191 16.92 -19.90 -8.41
N ILE A 192 17.74 -19.52 -7.45
CA ILE A 192 18.58 -20.42 -6.66
C ILE A 192 18.08 -20.55 -5.21
N ASN A 193 18.54 -21.53 -4.48
CA ASN A 193 18.15 -21.71 -3.10
C ASN A 193 18.83 -20.66 -2.19
N SER A 194 18.04 -19.93 -1.42
CA SER A 194 18.52 -18.88 -0.53
C SER A 194 19.31 -19.40 0.68
N SER A 195 19.28 -20.71 0.96
CA SER A 195 20.12 -21.33 1.99
C SER A 195 21.63 -21.15 1.73
N ILE A 196 22.00 -20.85 0.47
CA ILE A 196 23.38 -20.49 0.12
C ILE A 196 23.81 -19.21 0.84
N LEU A 197 22.89 -18.27 1.08
CA LEU A 197 23.17 -17.05 1.82
C LEU A 197 23.17 -17.30 3.34
N ASP A 198 22.08 -17.88 3.84
CA ASP A 198 21.91 -18.23 5.25
C ASP A 198 20.85 -19.34 5.44
N ASN A 199 21.07 -20.24 6.41
CA ASN A 199 20.15 -21.34 6.70
C ASN A 199 18.76 -20.88 7.13
N LYS A 200 18.63 -19.71 7.74
CA LYS A 200 17.32 -19.11 8.09
C LYS A 200 16.44 -18.88 6.86
N LEU A 201 17.04 -18.78 5.66
CA LEU A 201 16.35 -18.57 4.39
C LEU A 201 16.12 -19.86 3.58
N SER A 202 16.37 -21.05 4.15
CA SER A 202 16.37 -22.33 3.44
C SER A 202 15.06 -22.69 2.70
N LYS A 203 13.94 -22.09 3.10
CA LYS A 203 12.63 -22.31 2.46
C LYS A 203 12.33 -21.35 1.30
N LEU A 204 13.24 -20.43 1.01
CA LEU A 204 13.07 -19.41 -0.02
C LEU A 204 13.92 -19.71 -1.24
N LYS A 205 13.44 -19.25 -2.39
CA LYS A 205 14.21 -19.18 -3.62
C LYS A 205 14.62 -17.72 -3.86
N TRP A 206 15.83 -17.53 -4.32
CA TRP A 206 16.44 -16.22 -4.52
C TRP A 206 16.57 -15.88 -5.99
N ILE A 207 16.00 -14.79 -6.39
CA ILE A 207 16.24 -14.08 -7.63
C ILE A 207 15.65 -12.68 -7.50
N THR A 208 16.33 -11.67 -8.01
CA THR A 208 15.87 -10.28 -8.01
C THR A 208 15.94 -9.69 -9.42
N HIS A 209 15.31 -8.54 -9.61
CA HIS A 209 15.39 -7.82 -10.88
C HIS A 209 16.74 -7.13 -11.10
N HIS A 210 17.55 -6.99 -10.09
CA HIS A 210 18.90 -6.44 -10.20
C HIS A 210 19.88 -7.47 -10.79
N TYR A 211 19.66 -8.76 -10.49
CA TYR A 211 20.47 -9.87 -10.98
C TYR A 211 19.59 -10.95 -11.62
N PRO A 212 18.85 -10.61 -12.71
CA PRO A 212 17.84 -11.50 -13.28
C PRO A 212 18.43 -12.78 -13.89
N THR A 213 19.71 -12.73 -14.32
CA THR A 213 20.40 -13.85 -14.97
C THR A 213 21.51 -14.45 -14.12
N ASN A 214 21.96 -13.75 -13.09
CA ASN A 214 23.08 -14.20 -12.24
C ASN A 214 22.80 -14.00 -10.73
N PRO A 215 21.80 -14.68 -10.17
CA PRO A 215 21.47 -14.55 -8.74
C PRO A 215 22.56 -15.06 -7.80
N LYS A 216 23.52 -15.88 -8.29
CA LYS A 216 24.67 -16.33 -7.49
C LYS A 216 25.63 -15.20 -7.16
N GLU A 217 25.86 -14.31 -8.10
CA GLU A 217 26.71 -13.13 -7.91
C GLU A 217 26.12 -12.21 -6.84
N GLU A 218 24.82 -11.96 -6.90
CA GLU A 218 24.13 -11.17 -5.90
C GLU A 218 24.28 -11.77 -4.49
N ILE A 219 24.05 -13.08 -4.35
CA ILE A 219 24.25 -13.78 -3.07
C ILE A 219 25.70 -13.68 -2.59
N GLN A 220 26.67 -13.78 -3.48
CA GLN A 220 28.08 -13.66 -3.09
C GLN A 220 28.39 -12.25 -2.57
N ASN A 221 27.95 -11.21 -3.27
CA ASN A 221 28.10 -9.81 -2.86
C ASN A 221 27.43 -9.55 -1.48
N LEU A 222 26.26 -10.13 -1.26
CA LEU A 222 25.56 -10.04 0.02
C LEU A 222 26.32 -10.76 1.14
N LYS A 223 26.89 -11.94 0.88
CA LYS A 223 27.72 -12.67 1.86
C LYS A 223 28.95 -11.84 2.28
N ASP A 224 29.61 -11.25 1.32
CA ASP A 224 30.80 -10.44 1.58
C ASP A 224 30.43 -9.19 2.39
N SER A 225 29.32 -8.54 2.05
CA SER A 225 28.77 -7.41 2.82
C SER A 225 28.41 -7.82 4.26
N ILE A 226 27.69 -8.93 4.43
CA ILE A 226 27.31 -9.46 5.75
C ILE A 226 28.54 -9.76 6.59
N LYS A 227 29.59 -10.35 6.00
CA LYS A 227 30.86 -10.64 6.70
C LYS A 227 31.51 -9.36 7.22
N ILE A 228 31.61 -8.31 6.40
CA ILE A 228 32.15 -7.01 6.80
C ILE A 228 31.38 -6.42 7.97
N ILE A 229 30.02 -6.38 7.83
CA ILE A 229 29.12 -5.82 8.84
C ILE A 229 29.21 -6.59 10.17
N THR A 230 29.36 -7.93 10.11
CA THR A 230 29.44 -8.78 11.29
C THR A 230 30.76 -8.58 12.05
N GLN A 231 31.83 -8.30 11.33
CA GLN A 231 33.15 -8.08 11.94
C GLN A 231 33.29 -6.70 12.61
N ASP A 232 32.41 -5.77 12.30
CA ASP A 232 32.39 -4.44 12.90
C ASP A 232 31.57 -4.44 14.19
N ASN A 233 32.16 -4.07 15.31
CA ASN A 233 31.51 -4.01 16.63
C ASN A 233 30.89 -2.63 16.94
N ARG A 234 31.10 -1.63 16.08
CA ARG A 234 30.54 -0.28 16.27
C ARG A 234 29.01 -0.28 16.19
N SER A 235 28.39 0.71 16.81
CA SER A 235 26.97 0.97 16.64
C SER A 235 26.68 1.36 15.20
N LYS A 236 25.80 0.62 14.53
CA LYS A 236 25.63 0.71 13.08
C LYS A 236 24.19 0.96 12.67
N MET A 237 24.02 1.61 11.52
CA MET A 237 22.77 1.73 10.80
C MET A 237 22.93 1.16 9.40
N LEU A 238 21.91 0.42 8.93
CA LEU A 238 21.88 -0.13 7.57
C LEU A 238 20.97 0.70 6.68
N VAL A 239 21.45 1.09 5.51
CA VAL A 239 20.71 1.71 4.43
C VAL A 239 20.67 0.71 3.28
N THR A 240 19.57 -0.02 3.15
CA THR A 240 19.47 -1.14 2.20
C THR A 240 18.02 -1.49 1.88
N ASP A 241 17.78 -2.02 0.70
CA ASP A 241 16.50 -2.65 0.33
C ASP A 241 16.43 -4.12 0.80
N TYR A 242 17.53 -4.68 1.25
CA TYR A 242 17.61 -6.04 1.78
C TYR A 242 17.31 -6.08 3.28
N GLN A 243 16.06 -5.82 3.66
CA GLN A 243 15.63 -5.72 5.07
C GLN A 243 15.86 -6.96 5.91
N PHE A 244 15.94 -8.15 5.29
CA PHE A 244 16.18 -9.40 5.98
C PHE A 244 17.60 -9.53 6.54
N ILE A 245 18.54 -8.67 6.15
CA ILE A 245 19.94 -8.72 6.63
C ILE A 245 19.98 -8.53 8.15
N SER A 246 19.20 -7.63 8.71
CA SER A 246 19.12 -7.45 10.17
C SER A 246 18.69 -8.73 10.89
N VAL A 247 17.77 -9.50 10.27
CA VAL A 247 17.32 -10.80 10.80
C VAL A 247 18.41 -11.86 10.72
N ILE A 248 19.18 -11.91 9.63
CA ILE A 248 20.33 -12.82 9.49
C ILE A 248 21.37 -12.51 10.54
N LEU A 249 21.75 -11.24 10.64
CA LEU A 249 22.79 -10.77 11.59
C LEU A 249 22.33 -10.84 13.04
N SER A 250 21.01 -10.97 13.30
CA SER A 250 20.42 -10.88 14.64
C SER A 250 20.83 -9.59 15.37
N ILE A 251 20.91 -8.48 14.64
CA ILE A 251 21.25 -7.15 15.15
C ILE A 251 20.10 -6.19 14.96
N ASP A 252 20.05 -5.17 15.80
CA ASP A 252 19.23 -3.99 15.53
C ASP A 252 19.97 -3.12 14.51
N ASP A 253 19.35 -2.87 13.35
CA ASP A 253 19.95 -2.06 12.31
C ASP A 253 19.82 -0.55 12.57
N ASN A 254 19.10 -0.17 13.64
CA ASN A 254 18.85 1.19 14.07
C ASN A 254 18.31 2.13 12.98
N ALA A 255 17.82 1.57 11.87
CA ALA A 255 17.39 2.35 10.73
C ALA A 255 16.15 3.18 11.03
N ALA A 256 16.17 4.44 10.64
CA ALA A 256 15.02 5.33 10.75
C ALA A 256 13.91 5.00 9.73
N ALA A 257 14.25 4.30 8.66
CA ALA A 257 13.32 3.75 7.67
C ALA A 257 13.66 2.29 7.42
N ARG A 258 12.66 1.43 7.35
CA ARG A 258 12.87 0.01 7.04
C ARG A 258 13.05 -0.25 5.55
N ILE A 259 12.56 0.64 4.69
CA ILE A 259 12.69 0.58 3.25
C ILE A 259 13.21 1.93 2.80
N TRP A 260 14.29 1.93 2.04
CA TRP A 260 14.95 3.15 1.56
C TRP A 260 14.53 3.55 0.15
N TRP A 261 13.37 3.08 -0.28
CA TRP A 261 12.80 3.39 -1.59
C TRP A 261 12.44 4.87 -1.70
N ARG A 262 13.13 5.60 -2.56
CA ARG A 262 13.04 7.05 -2.75
C ARG A 262 11.62 7.59 -2.94
N HIS A 263 10.82 6.91 -3.74
CA HIS A 263 9.57 7.50 -4.23
C HIS A 263 8.34 7.16 -3.39
N HIS A 264 8.45 6.32 -2.35
CA HIS A 264 7.25 5.70 -1.81
C HIS A 264 7.11 5.69 -0.29
N ILE A 265 8.11 6.12 0.49
CA ILE A 265 8.07 5.87 1.94
C ILE A 265 8.45 7.07 2.80
N TYR A 266 9.28 7.98 2.32
CA TYR A 266 9.76 9.15 3.05
C TYR A 266 10.05 10.33 2.10
N PRO A 267 10.08 11.58 2.61
CA PRO A 267 10.46 12.75 1.82
C PRO A 267 11.96 12.69 1.49
N SER A 268 12.32 12.31 0.28
CA SER A 268 13.69 11.95 -0.10
C SER A 268 14.61 13.13 -0.46
N GLY A 269 14.14 14.37 -0.43
CA GLY A 269 14.98 15.53 -0.80
C GLY A 269 14.44 16.88 -0.35
N PRO A 270 15.28 17.93 -0.37
CA PRO A 270 14.95 19.25 0.18
C PRO A 270 13.71 19.92 -0.39
N GLY A 271 13.34 19.60 -1.64
CA GLY A 271 12.14 20.11 -2.29
C GLY A 271 10.84 19.37 -1.95
N LYS A 272 10.90 18.32 -1.13
CA LYS A 272 9.70 17.57 -0.76
C LYS A 272 9.09 18.14 0.53
N LYS A 273 7.75 18.15 0.57
CA LYS A 273 7.01 18.54 1.76
C LYS A 273 7.40 17.65 2.94
N TYR A 274 7.55 18.24 4.10
CA TYR A 274 7.99 17.57 5.33
C TYR A 274 9.39 16.94 5.29
N PHE A 275 10.26 17.36 4.34
CA PHE A 275 11.64 16.89 4.29
C PHE A 275 12.42 17.26 5.56
N HIS A 276 12.22 18.49 6.07
CA HIS A 276 12.92 18.96 7.28
C HIS A 276 12.54 18.14 8.52
N GLU A 277 11.25 17.79 8.66
CA GLU A 277 10.76 16.96 9.75
C GLU A 277 11.36 15.56 9.67
N TRP A 278 11.42 14.98 8.47
CA TRP A 278 12.02 13.67 8.26
C TRP A 278 13.53 13.70 8.50
N ARG A 279 14.23 14.72 7.98
CA ARG A 279 15.66 14.91 8.22
C ARG A 279 15.98 14.99 9.71
N ASN A 280 15.25 15.82 10.44
CA ASN A 280 15.42 15.98 11.88
C ASN A 280 15.14 14.69 12.64
N PHE A 281 14.13 13.93 12.19
CA PHE A 281 13.81 12.61 12.74
C PHE A 281 14.97 11.63 12.53
N LEU A 282 15.52 11.53 11.33
CA LEU A 282 16.67 10.67 11.04
C LEU A 282 17.90 11.06 11.84
N ILE A 283 18.25 12.34 11.88
CA ILE A 283 19.39 12.84 12.68
C ILE A 283 19.17 12.52 14.17
N SER A 284 17.97 12.75 14.69
CA SER A 284 17.67 12.41 16.09
C SER A 284 17.85 10.92 16.40
N LYS A 285 17.54 10.03 15.44
CA LYS A 285 17.77 8.59 15.60
C LYS A 285 19.24 8.22 15.55
N ILE A 286 20.02 8.84 14.70
CA ILE A 286 21.48 8.67 14.64
C ILE A 286 22.11 9.05 16.00
N ILE A 287 21.74 10.21 16.54
CA ILE A 287 22.25 10.69 17.82
C ILE A 287 21.77 9.82 18.99
N GLN A 288 20.47 9.52 19.05
CA GLN A 288 19.85 8.73 20.13
C GLN A 288 20.47 7.33 20.23
N ASN A 289 20.71 6.69 19.09
CA ASN A 289 21.27 5.34 19.02
C ASN A 289 22.81 5.35 18.96
N LYS A 290 23.45 6.51 19.09
CA LYS A 290 24.90 6.68 19.06
C LYS A 290 25.53 5.97 17.85
N ILE A 291 24.94 6.16 16.66
CA ILE A 291 25.42 5.50 15.44
C ILE A 291 26.81 6.03 15.07
N GLU A 292 27.76 5.13 14.96
CA GLU A 292 29.15 5.42 14.62
C GLU A 292 29.45 5.13 13.15
N VAL A 293 28.70 4.21 12.54
CA VAL A 293 28.90 3.81 11.15
C VAL A 293 27.56 3.55 10.45
N ILE A 294 27.50 3.96 9.18
CA ILE A 294 26.34 3.72 8.30
C ILE A 294 26.80 2.88 7.13
N TYR A 295 26.25 1.69 6.99
CA TYR A 295 26.49 0.81 5.85
C TYR A 295 25.42 0.99 4.80
N THR A 296 25.83 1.29 3.57
CA THR A 296 24.94 1.30 2.39
C THR A 296 25.20 0.05 1.57
N ILE A 297 24.19 -0.81 1.43
CA ILE A 297 24.27 -2.04 0.64
C ILE A 297 23.52 -1.83 -0.67
N LYS A 298 24.25 -1.84 -1.79
CA LYS A 298 23.71 -1.71 -3.14
C LYS A 298 23.30 -3.09 -3.69
N PRO A 299 22.36 -3.16 -4.66
CA PRO A 299 21.69 -2.00 -5.27
C PRO A 299 20.60 -1.41 -4.37
N LEU A 300 20.45 -0.10 -4.44
CA LEU A 300 19.35 0.64 -3.85
C LEU A 300 18.49 1.18 -4.99
N GLU A 301 17.20 0.93 -4.97
CA GLU A 301 16.28 1.63 -5.86
C GLU A 301 16.05 3.04 -5.31
N GLY A 302 16.81 4.00 -5.80
CA GLY A 302 16.67 5.37 -5.37
C GLY A 302 17.96 6.16 -5.53
N GLU A 303 18.03 7.33 -4.90
CA GLU A 303 19.23 8.16 -4.96
C GLU A 303 20.39 7.49 -4.26
N GLU A 304 21.49 7.39 -4.98
CA GLU A 304 22.79 7.00 -4.42
C GLU A 304 23.21 7.90 -3.24
N ASN A 305 22.61 9.09 -3.15
CA ASN A 305 22.97 10.18 -2.24
C ASN A 305 21.92 10.45 -1.15
N ILE A 306 21.12 9.47 -0.71
CA ILE A 306 20.12 9.69 0.35
C ILE A 306 20.76 10.34 1.58
N LEU A 307 21.92 9.87 1.97
CA LEU A 307 22.62 10.37 3.15
C LEU A 307 23.16 11.78 2.94
N GLN A 308 23.67 12.12 1.74
CA GLN A 308 24.18 13.45 1.43
C GLN A 308 23.10 14.53 1.50
N ASN A 309 21.86 14.18 1.18
CA ASN A 309 20.73 15.13 1.32
C ASN A 309 20.37 15.39 2.79
N VAL A 310 20.67 14.47 3.68
CA VAL A 310 20.28 14.53 5.10
C VAL A 310 21.43 14.99 6.00
N ILE A 311 22.61 14.42 5.79
CA ILE A 311 23.80 14.64 6.61
C ILE A 311 24.78 15.42 5.77
N SER A 312 25.31 16.52 6.32
CA SER A 312 26.37 17.29 5.66
C SER A 312 27.63 16.43 5.49
N ASN A 313 28.28 16.51 4.33
CA ASN A 313 29.56 15.83 4.06
C ASN A 313 30.67 16.17 5.07
N GLN A 314 30.50 17.23 5.84
CA GLN A 314 31.41 17.61 6.93
C GLN A 314 31.23 16.75 8.19
N CYS A 315 30.14 15.98 8.28
CA CYS A 315 29.78 15.23 9.48
C CYS A 315 30.16 13.74 9.41
N TYR A 316 30.66 13.26 8.26
CA TYR A 316 31.08 11.87 8.08
C TYR A 316 32.21 11.75 7.06
N ASN A 317 33.00 10.67 7.19
CA ASN A 317 34.02 10.27 6.21
C ASN A 317 33.51 9.03 5.48
N GLU A 318 33.70 8.98 4.16
CA GLU A 318 33.40 7.82 3.31
C GLU A 318 34.60 6.87 3.26
#